data_7c976cad3433394a52fb9c25a1115b8f
#
_entry.id   7c976cad3433394a52fb9c25a1115b8f
#
_cell.length_a   1.000
_cell.length_b   1.000
_cell.length_c   1.000
_cell.angle_alpha   90.00
_cell.angle_beta   90.00
_cell.angle_gamma   90.00
#
_symmetry.space_group_name_H-M   'P 1'
#
loop_
_entity.id
_entity.type
_entity.pdbx_description
1 polymer ?
#
loop_
_entity_poly.entity_id
_entity_poly.type
_entity_poly.pdbx_seq_one_letter_code
_entity_poly.pdbx_strand_id
1 'polypeptide(L)'
;TDLRAFARLGEEGVDLFMTDSTNAEVPGFTALEKDIGPVLENLFGHAERRIIVASFSSHVHRVQQVLNAASAHGRKVALVGRSMVRNMKIAADLGYLDVPKGVL
;
A
#
# COMPACT_ATOMS: atom_id res chain seq x y z
N THR A 1 6.90 -4.56 -10.42
CA THR A 1 6.33 -5.71 -11.18
C THR A 1 7.46 -6.43 -11.89
N ASP A 2 7.53 -7.75 -11.75
CA ASP A 2 8.50 -8.60 -12.43
C ASP A 2 8.01 -8.94 -13.84
N LEU A 3 8.36 -8.10 -14.80
CA LEU A 3 7.98 -8.30 -16.20
C LEU A 3 8.62 -9.55 -16.82
N ARG A 4 9.79 -9.99 -16.33
CA ARG A 4 10.45 -11.22 -16.83
C ARG A 4 9.67 -12.46 -16.42
N ALA A 5 9.15 -12.47 -15.19
CA ALA A 5 8.29 -13.57 -14.74
C ALA A 5 7.00 -13.65 -15.58
N PHE A 6 6.39 -12.51 -15.92
CA PHE A 6 5.23 -12.49 -16.81
C PHE A 6 5.55 -12.99 -18.22
N ALA A 7 6.67 -12.56 -18.80
CA ALA A 7 7.09 -13.02 -20.11
C ALA A 7 7.30 -14.55 -20.13
N ARG A 8 7.99 -15.11 -19.13
CA ARG A 8 8.21 -16.54 -18.99
C ARG A 8 6.89 -17.31 -18.90
N LEU A 9 5.95 -16.85 -18.05
CA LEU A 9 4.63 -17.48 -17.93
C LEU A 9 3.86 -17.43 -19.25
N GLY A 10 3.99 -16.34 -20.03
CA GLY A 10 3.40 -16.24 -21.36
C GLY A 10 4.00 -17.22 -22.36
N GLU A 11 5.30 -17.51 -22.29
CA GLU A 11 5.99 -18.51 -23.13
C GLU A 11 5.63 -19.95 -22.74
N GLU A 12 5.52 -20.23 -21.44
CA GLU A 12 5.13 -21.54 -20.91
C GLU A 12 3.64 -21.85 -21.17
N GLY A 13 2.83 -20.83 -21.34
CA GLY A 13 1.38 -20.93 -21.49
C GLY A 13 0.65 -20.90 -20.14
N VAL A 14 -0.57 -20.39 -20.15
CA VAL A 14 -1.42 -20.28 -18.96
C VAL A 14 -2.81 -20.82 -19.27
N ASP A 15 -3.23 -21.87 -18.60
CA ASP A 15 -4.56 -22.47 -18.79
C ASP A 15 -5.69 -21.60 -18.28
N LEU A 16 -5.47 -20.85 -17.19
CA LEU A 16 -6.45 -19.95 -16.60
C LEU A 16 -5.75 -18.69 -16.07
N PHE A 17 -6.09 -17.55 -16.64
CA PHE A 17 -5.62 -16.24 -16.16
C PHE A 17 -6.75 -15.50 -15.43
N MET A 18 -6.56 -15.25 -14.15
CA MET A 18 -7.50 -14.49 -13.31
C MET A 18 -6.85 -13.18 -12.91
N THR A 19 -7.50 -12.07 -13.24
CA THR A 19 -6.98 -10.73 -12.94
C THR A 19 -8.11 -9.77 -12.58
N ASP A 20 -7.79 -8.75 -11.79
CA ASP A 20 -8.65 -7.60 -11.59
C ASP A 20 -8.60 -6.69 -12.84
N SER A 21 -9.73 -6.12 -13.20
CA SER A 21 -9.89 -5.25 -14.36
C SER A 21 -10.67 -3.96 -14.05
N THR A 22 -10.66 -3.51 -12.81
CA THR A 22 -11.49 -2.41 -12.30
C THR A 22 -11.45 -1.15 -13.18
N ASN A 23 -10.29 -0.77 -13.69
CA ASN A 23 -10.11 0.43 -14.52
C ASN A 23 -9.80 0.11 -15.99
N ALA A 24 -10.13 -1.09 -16.49
CA ALA A 24 -9.77 -1.51 -17.84
C ALA A 24 -10.36 -0.61 -18.93
N GLU A 25 -11.52 0.03 -18.70
CA GLU A 25 -12.19 0.92 -19.64
C GLU A 25 -11.79 2.41 -19.48
N VAL A 26 -10.96 2.74 -18.48
CA VAL A 26 -10.56 4.13 -18.24
C VAL A 26 -9.34 4.46 -19.10
N PRO A 27 -9.45 5.42 -20.04
CA PRO A 27 -8.32 5.83 -20.87
C PRO A 27 -7.20 6.45 -20.01
N GLY A 28 -5.95 6.20 -20.41
CA GLY A 28 -4.76 6.80 -19.78
C GLY A 28 -3.94 5.82 -18.98
N PHE A 29 -3.17 6.34 -18.04
CA PHE A 29 -2.27 5.55 -17.18
C PHE A 29 -2.59 5.78 -15.71
N THR A 30 -2.55 4.73 -14.92
CA THR A 30 -2.60 4.84 -13.47
C THR A 30 -1.22 5.18 -12.94
N ALA A 31 -1.13 6.15 -12.05
CA ALA A 31 0.12 6.47 -11.35
C ALA A 31 0.64 5.24 -10.58
N LEU A 32 1.96 5.11 -10.50
CA LEU A 32 2.56 4.01 -9.79
C LEU A 32 2.33 4.16 -8.28
N GLU A 33 2.11 3.04 -7.59
CA GLU A 33 1.93 3.05 -6.13
C GLU A 33 3.09 3.74 -5.40
N LYS A 34 4.31 3.60 -5.89
CA LYS A 34 5.50 4.26 -5.32
C LYS A 34 5.46 5.79 -5.39
N ASP A 35 4.71 6.36 -6.34
CA ASP A 35 4.63 7.80 -6.53
C ASP A 35 3.74 8.48 -5.47
N ILE A 36 2.99 7.69 -4.71
CA ILE A 36 2.12 8.16 -3.61
C ILE A 36 2.94 8.51 -2.36
N GLY A 37 4.07 7.85 -2.15
CA GLY A 37 4.94 8.11 -1.00
C GLY A 37 5.30 9.59 -0.84
N PRO A 38 5.89 10.25 -1.85
CA PRO A 38 6.21 11.70 -1.79
C PRO A 38 5.00 12.60 -1.54
N VAL A 39 3.82 12.22 -2.05
CA VAL A 39 2.57 12.96 -1.81
C VAL A 39 2.15 12.84 -0.35
N LEU A 40 2.23 11.65 0.23
CA LEU A 40 1.94 11.44 1.65
C LEU A 40 2.94 12.22 2.53
N GLU A 41 4.24 12.15 2.23
CA GLU A 41 5.27 12.93 2.93
C GLU A 41 4.92 14.43 2.96
N ASN A 42 4.57 15.00 1.82
CA ASN A 42 4.18 16.39 1.73
C ASN A 42 2.92 16.70 2.56
N LEU A 43 1.89 15.87 2.45
CA LEU A 43 0.65 16.04 3.22
C LEU A 43 0.90 15.94 4.74
N PHE A 44 1.73 14.97 5.16
CA PHE A 44 2.05 14.80 6.58
C PHE A 44 2.88 15.95 7.13
N GLY A 45 3.77 16.53 6.32
CA GLY A 45 4.59 17.67 6.70
C GLY A 45 3.80 18.98 6.87
N HIS A 46 2.76 19.18 6.08
CA HIS A 46 1.93 20.41 6.14
C HIS A 46 0.73 20.31 7.07
N ALA A 47 0.33 19.10 7.47
CA ALA A 47 -0.84 18.91 8.31
C ALA A 47 -0.56 19.33 9.76
N GLU A 48 -1.25 20.35 10.24
CA GLU A 48 -1.13 20.83 11.62
C GLU A 48 -1.87 19.96 12.65
N ARG A 49 -2.86 19.22 12.19
CA ARG A 49 -3.76 18.44 13.06
C ARG A 49 -3.80 16.98 12.68
N ARG A 50 -4.83 16.27 13.14
CA ARG A 50 -5.07 14.86 12.86
C ARG A 50 -5.26 14.62 11.36
N ILE A 51 -4.61 13.58 10.85
CA ILE A 51 -4.77 13.08 9.48
C ILE A 51 -5.64 11.82 9.53
N ILE A 52 -6.62 11.72 8.65
CA ILE A 52 -7.43 10.52 8.46
C ILE A 52 -7.14 9.98 7.07
N VAL A 53 -6.67 8.74 7.01
CA VAL A 53 -6.39 8.04 5.76
C VAL A 53 -7.39 6.90 5.60
N ALA A 54 -8.16 6.91 4.52
CA ALA A 54 -9.04 5.81 4.14
C ALA A 54 -8.35 4.94 3.08
N SER A 55 -8.26 3.65 3.31
CA SER A 55 -7.66 2.70 2.40
C SER A 55 -8.28 1.31 2.55
N PHE A 56 -8.16 0.48 1.52
CA PHE A 56 -8.50 -0.93 1.64
C PHE A 56 -7.57 -1.65 2.61
N SER A 57 -8.14 -2.51 3.43
CA SER A 57 -7.37 -3.29 4.42
C SER A 57 -6.39 -4.31 3.82
N SER A 58 -6.53 -4.62 2.54
CA SER A 58 -5.62 -5.48 1.78
C SER A 58 -4.43 -4.73 1.16
N HIS A 59 -4.43 -3.40 1.21
CA HIS A 59 -3.42 -2.57 0.54
C HIS A 59 -2.20 -2.33 1.43
N VAL A 60 -1.45 -3.39 1.70
CA VAL A 60 -0.30 -3.39 2.64
C VAL A 60 0.73 -2.32 2.28
N HIS A 61 1.09 -2.18 0.99
CA HIS A 61 2.07 -1.18 0.55
C HIS A 61 1.64 0.25 0.85
N ARG A 62 0.36 0.57 0.69
CA ARG A 62 -0.18 1.89 1.02
C ARG A 62 -0.08 2.17 2.52
N VAL A 63 -0.42 1.17 3.33
CA VAL A 63 -0.29 1.28 4.80
C VAL A 63 1.18 1.45 5.19
N GLN A 64 2.10 0.73 4.55
CA GLN A 64 3.55 0.91 4.78
C GLN A 64 3.98 2.36 4.50
N GLN A 65 3.55 2.95 3.40
CA GLN A 65 3.88 4.35 3.07
C GLN A 65 3.32 5.32 4.11
N VAL A 66 2.09 5.08 4.61
CA VAL A 66 1.49 5.89 5.69
C VAL A 66 2.30 5.77 6.98
N LEU A 67 2.71 4.56 7.36
CA LEU A 67 3.54 4.34 8.55
C LEU A 67 4.90 5.04 8.44
N ASN A 68 5.52 4.97 7.27
CA ASN A 68 6.80 5.63 6.99
C ASN A 68 6.67 7.16 7.09
N ALA A 69 5.67 7.75 6.43
CA ALA A 69 5.40 9.17 6.49
C ALA A 69 5.07 9.63 7.92
N ALA A 70 4.28 8.86 8.67
CA ALA A 70 3.98 9.14 10.06
C ALA A 70 5.26 9.13 10.93
N SER A 71 6.11 8.12 10.75
CA SER A 71 7.39 8.01 11.45
C SER A 71 8.30 9.20 11.17
N ALA A 72 8.45 9.56 9.90
CA ALA A 72 9.30 10.69 9.47
C ALA A 72 8.86 12.02 10.09
N HIS A 73 7.55 12.19 10.35
CA HIS A 73 7.00 13.40 10.95
C HIS A 73 6.64 13.27 12.45
N GLY A 74 7.18 12.24 13.12
CA GLY A 74 6.97 12.05 14.57
C GLY A 74 5.51 11.83 14.98
N ARG A 75 4.69 11.33 14.07
CA ARG A 75 3.26 11.10 14.30
C ARG A 75 2.99 9.66 14.73
N LYS A 76 1.94 9.48 15.52
CA LYS A 76 1.40 8.19 15.89
C LYS A 76 0.28 7.78 14.94
N VAL A 77 0.18 6.48 14.66
CA VAL A 77 -0.87 5.90 13.81
C VAL A 77 -1.74 4.98 14.64
N ALA A 78 -3.05 5.09 14.46
CA ALA A 78 -4.02 4.14 14.98
C ALA A 78 -4.72 3.44 13.81
N LEU A 79 -4.65 2.11 13.77
CA LEU A 79 -5.37 1.32 12.79
C LEU A 79 -6.82 1.13 13.27
N VAL A 80 -7.78 1.49 12.43
CA VAL A 80 -9.21 1.42 12.75
C VAL A 80 -9.92 0.47 11.80
N GLY A 81 -10.76 -0.39 12.34
CA GLY A 81 -11.50 -1.42 11.60
C GLY A 81 -10.91 -2.81 11.79
N ARG A 82 -11.79 -3.80 12.05
CA ARG A 82 -11.39 -5.19 12.33
C ARG A 82 -10.53 -5.80 11.23
N SER A 83 -10.91 -5.59 9.97
CA SER A 83 -10.16 -6.11 8.83
C SER A 83 -8.80 -5.43 8.68
N MET A 84 -8.71 -4.13 8.93
CA MET A 84 -7.45 -3.38 8.87
C MET A 84 -6.46 -3.91 9.93
N VAL A 85 -6.87 -3.98 11.17
CA VAL A 85 -6.03 -4.49 12.26
C VAL A 85 -5.57 -5.92 12.01
N ARG A 86 -6.51 -6.80 11.60
CA ARG A 86 -6.19 -8.21 11.30
C ARG A 86 -5.21 -8.36 10.15
N ASN A 87 -5.46 -7.69 9.04
CA ASN A 87 -4.63 -7.84 7.83
C ASN A 87 -3.23 -7.26 8.05
N MET A 88 -3.11 -6.12 8.75
CA MET A 88 -1.81 -5.53 9.05
C MET A 88 -1.00 -6.38 10.04
N LYS A 89 -1.68 -7.02 11.01
CA LYS A 89 -1.01 -8.00 11.86
C LYS A 89 -0.46 -9.17 11.07
N ILE A 90 -1.27 -9.78 10.21
CA ILE A 90 -0.84 -10.89 9.34
C ILE A 90 0.33 -10.46 8.44
N ALA A 91 0.25 -9.27 7.83
CA ALA A 91 1.30 -8.75 6.97
C ALA A 91 2.61 -8.54 7.74
N ALA A 92 2.56 -8.06 8.97
CA ALA A 92 3.72 -7.90 9.84
C ALA A 92 4.31 -9.27 10.24
N ASP A 93 3.47 -10.22 10.66
CA ASP A 93 3.89 -11.57 11.04
C ASP A 93 4.57 -12.31 9.86
N LEU A 94 4.15 -12.04 8.63
CA LEU A 94 4.73 -12.60 7.41
C LEU A 94 5.93 -11.79 6.85
N GLY A 95 6.30 -10.67 7.47
CA GLY A 95 7.41 -9.83 7.03
C GLY A 95 7.12 -8.93 5.83
N TYR A 96 5.84 -8.73 5.46
CA TYR A 96 5.43 -7.83 4.39
C TYR A 96 5.13 -6.40 4.87
N LEU A 97 5.01 -6.19 6.16
CA LEU A 97 4.81 -4.88 6.79
C LEU A 97 5.89 -4.68 7.86
N ASP A 98 6.68 -3.64 7.71
CA ASP A 98 7.61 -3.18 8.73
C ASP A 98 6.97 -2.02 9.52
N VAL A 99 6.79 -2.22 10.81
CA VAL A 99 6.19 -1.21 11.69
C VAL A 99 7.30 -0.44 12.42
N PRO A 100 7.54 0.85 12.08
CA PRO A 100 8.55 1.64 12.76
C PRO A 100 8.28 1.74 14.25
N LYS A 101 9.32 1.67 15.06
CA LYS A 101 9.20 1.71 16.53
C LYS A 101 8.46 2.96 17.01
N GLY A 102 7.45 2.74 17.82
CA GLY A 102 6.69 3.82 18.48
C GLY A 102 5.70 4.55 17.57
N VAL A 103 5.41 4.04 16.36
CA VAL A 103 4.41 4.62 15.45
C VAL A 103 3.00 4.10 15.74
N LEU A 104 2.85 2.83 16.06
CA LEU A 104 1.60 2.22 16.53
C LEU A 104 1.48 2.22 18.02
#